data_34a881cb1b0eb7c1f1dc3e6ed7fd337f
#
_entry.id   34a881cb1b0eb7c1f1dc3e6ed7fd337f
#
_cell.length_a   1.000
_cell.length_b   1.000
_cell.length_c   1.000
_cell.angle_alpha   90.00
_cell.angle_beta   90.00
_cell.angle_gamma   90.00
#
_symmetry.space_group_name_H-M   'P 1'
#
loop_
_entity.id
_entity.type
_entity.pdbx_description
1 polymer ?
#
loop_
_entity_poly.entity_id
_entity_poly.type
_entity_poly.pdbx_seq_one_letter_code
_entity_poly.pdbx_strand_id
1 'polypeptide(L)'
;DVNTKRILSENDSNLLEFTNNQNALWRLTRNKKAIEKGNLQVFVQFDPLWGKHHYGNETTQDTETNNFCTSGCGIFATVNAIYSLSGHFPDPYELAKYASDKRYRIEDCGTDSGFFKAAAEKFGYKYGFSYDGCGESFKELKQKLKAGDTAIVYLPGHYGTIVDYNAKKDKYLLMDPHYLPKRGTSSFGDWVSQKDLEEGALTTQMFFYYKAN
;
A
#
# COMPACT_ATOMS: atom_id res chain seq x y z
N ASP A 1 -9.60 -15.63 0.14
CA ASP A 1 -8.16 -15.63 -0.04
C ASP A 1 -7.50 -16.40 1.09
N VAL A 2 -6.65 -17.40 0.75
CA VAL A 2 -6.05 -18.32 1.72
C VAL A 2 -5.07 -17.60 2.65
N ASN A 3 -4.30 -16.65 2.14
CA ASN A 3 -3.32 -15.92 2.95
C ASN A 3 -3.96 -14.93 3.90
N THR A 4 -5.00 -14.23 3.44
CA THR A 4 -5.78 -13.34 4.31
C THR A 4 -6.47 -14.13 5.42
N LYS A 5 -7.06 -15.30 5.09
CA LYS A 5 -7.67 -16.19 6.08
C LYS A 5 -6.65 -16.72 7.09
N ARG A 6 -5.42 -17.06 6.66
CA ARG A 6 -4.38 -17.53 7.57
C ARG A 6 -3.99 -16.47 8.59
N ILE A 7 -3.73 -15.23 8.16
CA ILE A 7 -3.37 -14.14 9.06
C ILE A 7 -4.52 -13.79 10.00
N LEU A 8 -5.75 -13.83 9.51
CA LEU A 8 -6.94 -13.60 10.34
C LEU A 8 -7.21 -14.76 11.30
N SER A 9 -6.88 -16.02 10.93
CA SER A 9 -7.08 -17.19 11.81
C SER A 9 -6.05 -17.30 12.95
N GLU A 10 -4.87 -16.72 12.76
CA GLU A 10 -3.86 -16.65 13.84
C GLU A 10 -4.26 -15.66 14.95
N ASN A 11 -5.31 -14.88 14.73
CA ASN A 11 -5.82 -13.87 15.64
C ASN A 11 -7.37 -13.91 15.70
N ASP A 12 -7.95 -15.04 16.05
CA ASP A 12 -9.42 -15.23 16.06
C ASP A 12 -10.20 -14.16 16.84
N SER A 13 -9.64 -13.69 17.97
CA SER A 13 -10.23 -12.57 18.72
C SER A 13 -10.23 -11.25 17.93
N ASN A 14 -9.20 -11.04 17.12
CA ASN A 14 -9.08 -9.86 16.28
C ASN A 14 -9.95 -9.97 15.01
N LEU A 15 -10.24 -11.18 14.54
CA LEU A 15 -11.15 -11.40 13.41
C LEU A 15 -12.56 -10.94 13.75
N LEU A 16 -13.03 -11.23 14.96
CA LEU A 16 -14.34 -10.78 15.43
C LEU A 16 -14.38 -9.24 15.57
N GLU A 17 -13.33 -8.65 16.11
CA GLU A 17 -13.16 -7.21 16.20
C GLU A 17 -13.11 -6.57 14.79
N PHE A 18 -12.37 -7.17 13.87
CA PHE A 18 -12.29 -6.74 12.47
C PHE A 18 -13.67 -6.75 11.79
N THR A 19 -14.42 -7.83 11.91
CA THR A 19 -15.74 -7.96 11.28
C THR A 19 -16.79 -7.04 11.90
N ASN A 20 -16.68 -6.74 13.18
CA ASN A 20 -17.59 -5.84 13.89
C ASN A 20 -17.16 -4.36 13.80
N ASN A 21 -15.96 -4.07 13.30
CA ASN A 21 -15.47 -2.71 13.20
C ASN A 21 -16.13 -1.96 12.04
N GLN A 22 -16.77 -0.83 12.33
CA GLN A 22 -17.48 0.00 11.36
C GLN A 22 -16.59 0.44 10.18
N ASN A 23 -15.33 0.76 10.45
CA ASN A 23 -14.36 1.17 9.42
C ASN A 23 -13.98 0.01 8.51
N ALA A 24 -13.81 -1.18 9.06
CA ALA A 24 -13.52 -2.38 8.28
C ALA A 24 -14.71 -2.77 7.39
N LEU A 25 -15.93 -2.73 7.92
CA LEU A 25 -17.17 -2.96 7.18
C LEU A 25 -17.35 -1.93 6.04
N TRP A 26 -17.09 -0.67 6.31
CA TRP A 26 -17.17 0.39 5.33
C TRP A 26 -16.14 0.22 4.21
N ARG A 27 -14.91 -0.12 4.54
CA ARG A 27 -13.85 -0.45 3.59
C ARG A 27 -14.28 -1.61 2.68
N LEU A 28 -14.72 -2.72 3.26
CA LEU A 28 -15.18 -3.89 2.51
C LEU A 28 -16.36 -3.55 1.58
N THR A 29 -17.30 -2.75 2.06
CA THR A 29 -18.46 -2.33 1.27
C THR A 29 -18.06 -1.43 0.10
N ARG A 30 -17.17 -0.48 0.31
CA ARG A 30 -16.69 0.42 -0.74
C ARG A 30 -15.82 -0.27 -1.79
N ASN A 31 -15.02 -1.22 -1.35
CA ASN A 31 -14.16 -2.00 -2.24
C ASN A 31 -14.92 -3.14 -2.95
N LYS A 32 -16.18 -3.37 -2.59
CA LYS A 32 -16.97 -4.46 -3.17
C LYS A 32 -16.95 -4.47 -4.71
N LYS A 33 -17.09 -3.32 -5.35
CA LYS A 33 -17.05 -3.21 -6.82
C LYS A 33 -15.67 -3.51 -7.42
N ALA A 34 -14.60 -3.16 -6.72
CA ALA A 34 -13.23 -3.49 -7.12
C ALA A 34 -12.95 -4.98 -6.89
N ILE A 35 -13.41 -5.52 -5.76
CA ILE A 35 -13.33 -6.94 -5.41
C ILE A 35 -14.09 -7.78 -6.43
N GLU A 36 -15.31 -7.40 -6.83
CA GLU A 36 -16.12 -8.09 -7.83
C GLU A 36 -15.47 -8.11 -9.22
N LYS A 37 -14.61 -7.16 -9.53
CA LYS A 37 -13.96 -7.03 -10.84
C LYS A 37 -12.59 -7.69 -10.98
N GLY A 38 -12.00 -8.19 -9.91
CA GLY A 38 -10.67 -8.77 -10.01
C GLY A 38 -10.03 -9.19 -8.70
N ASN A 39 -10.81 -9.39 -7.64
CA ASN A 39 -10.30 -9.70 -6.29
C ASN A 39 -9.37 -8.62 -5.70
N LEU A 40 -9.51 -7.39 -6.15
CA LEU A 40 -8.73 -6.27 -5.63
C LEU A 40 -9.27 -5.86 -4.26
N GLN A 41 -8.45 -6.00 -3.25
CA GLN A 41 -8.73 -5.57 -1.89
C GLN A 41 -7.71 -4.51 -1.49
N VAL A 42 -8.19 -3.44 -0.85
CA VAL A 42 -7.29 -2.41 -0.29
C VAL A 42 -7.05 -2.69 1.18
N PHE A 43 -5.78 -2.81 1.54
CA PHE A 43 -5.35 -2.93 2.92
C PHE A 43 -4.96 -1.55 3.44
N VAL A 44 -5.58 -1.13 4.53
CA VAL A 44 -5.39 0.20 5.10
C VAL A 44 -4.53 0.14 6.36
N GLN A 45 -3.63 1.11 6.50
CA GLN A 45 -2.65 1.14 7.59
C GLN A 45 -3.30 1.34 8.97
N PHE A 46 -4.50 1.94 9.04
CA PHE A 46 -5.21 2.22 10.29
C PHE A 46 -6.24 1.16 10.65
N ASP A 47 -6.25 0.00 10.00
CA ASP A 47 -7.11 -1.11 10.39
C ASP A 47 -6.85 -1.49 11.85
N PRO A 48 -7.88 -1.62 12.71
CA PRO A 48 -7.71 -1.98 14.11
C PRO A 48 -6.91 -3.25 14.35
N LEU A 49 -6.89 -4.16 13.36
CA LEU A 49 -6.14 -5.41 13.43
C LEU A 49 -4.63 -5.18 13.61
N TRP A 50 -4.09 -4.12 13.01
CA TRP A 50 -2.65 -3.85 13.04
C TRP A 50 -2.28 -2.38 13.26
N GLY A 51 -3.22 -1.44 13.18
CA GLY A 51 -2.95 0.01 13.18
C GLY A 51 -2.13 0.50 14.36
N LYS A 52 -2.29 -0.11 15.54
CA LYS A 52 -1.53 0.22 16.75
C LYS A 52 -0.17 -0.48 16.85
N HIS A 53 0.19 -1.31 15.88
CA HIS A 53 1.49 -1.98 15.90
C HIS A 53 2.62 -0.97 15.82
N HIS A 54 3.56 -1.07 16.75
CA HIS A 54 4.74 -0.21 16.77
C HIS A 54 5.54 -0.35 15.47
N TYR A 55 5.80 0.77 14.83
CA TYR A 55 6.63 0.86 13.64
C TYR A 55 7.64 1.99 13.81
N GLY A 56 8.76 1.65 14.41
CA GLY A 56 9.86 2.54 14.76
C GLY A 56 11.17 1.78 14.83
N ASN A 57 12.23 2.47 15.18
CA ASN A 57 13.52 1.85 15.49
C ASN A 57 13.53 1.39 16.95
N GLU A 58 14.52 0.58 17.34
CA GLU A 58 14.64 0.05 18.70
C GLU A 58 14.71 1.15 19.79
N THR A 59 15.16 2.35 19.41
CA THR A 59 15.27 3.51 20.30
C THR A 59 14.03 4.38 20.35
N THR A 60 13.06 4.16 19.46
CA THR A 60 11.85 4.96 19.39
C THR A 60 10.87 4.55 20.46
N GLN A 61 10.71 5.38 21.49
CA GLN A 61 9.80 5.10 22.62
C GLN A 61 8.38 5.61 22.41
N ASP A 62 8.20 6.61 21.55
CA ASP A 62 6.88 7.16 21.25
C ASP A 62 6.12 6.25 20.29
N THR A 63 5.16 5.52 20.83
CA THR A 63 4.27 4.63 20.06
C THR A 63 3.05 5.34 19.48
N GLU A 64 2.75 6.57 19.88
CA GLU A 64 1.61 7.33 19.39
C GLU A 64 1.85 7.83 17.96
N THR A 65 3.09 8.27 17.67
CA THR A 65 3.48 8.74 16.34
C THR A 65 4.22 7.70 15.51
N ASN A 66 4.71 6.62 16.13
CA ASN A 66 5.48 5.56 15.48
C ASN A 66 4.73 4.22 15.49
N ASN A 67 3.60 4.17 14.81
CA ASN A 67 2.78 2.97 14.61
C ASN A 67 2.31 2.87 13.15
N PHE A 68 1.67 1.77 12.78
CA PHE A 68 1.17 1.61 11.41
C PHE A 68 0.15 2.68 11.03
N CYS A 69 -0.75 3.06 11.93
CA CYS A 69 -1.78 4.07 11.66
C CYS A 69 -1.15 5.40 11.20
N THR A 70 -0.09 5.84 11.85
CA THR A 70 0.55 7.15 11.59
C THR A 70 1.64 7.08 10.51
N SER A 71 2.40 5.98 10.45
CA SER A 71 3.65 5.90 9.69
C SER A 71 3.73 4.73 8.70
N GLY A 72 2.68 3.90 8.61
CA GLY A 72 2.68 2.64 7.86
C GLY A 72 2.44 2.76 6.35
N CYS A 73 2.31 3.95 5.78
CA CYS A 73 1.90 4.11 4.38
C CYS A 73 2.81 3.37 3.38
N GLY A 74 4.12 3.40 3.55
CA GLY A 74 5.05 2.69 2.66
C GLY A 74 4.93 1.17 2.78
N ILE A 75 4.70 0.65 3.99
CA ILE A 75 4.46 -0.77 4.22
C ILE A 75 3.16 -1.22 3.54
N PHE A 76 2.06 -0.50 3.77
CA PHE A 76 0.76 -0.89 3.21
C PHE A 76 0.62 -0.58 1.71
N ALA A 77 1.34 0.40 1.18
CA ALA A 77 1.50 0.55 -0.27
C ALA A 77 2.18 -0.68 -0.88
N THR A 78 3.22 -1.20 -0.23
CA THR A 78 3.89 -2.44 -0.65
C THR A 78 2.97 -3.66 -0.54
N VAL A 79 2.21 -3.79 0.56
CA VAL A 79 1.19 -4.85 0.72
C VAL A 79 0.18 -4.82 -0.43
N ASN A 80 -0.38 -3.64 -0.73
CA ASN A 80 -1.36 -3.49 -1.80
C ASN A 80 -0.77 -3.82 -3.18
N ALA A 81 0.48 -3.42 -3.45
CA ALA A 81 1.16 -3.71 -4.70
C ALA A 81 1.37 -5.22 -4.89
N ILE A 82 1.92 -5.91 -3.90
CA ILE A 82 2.18 -7.34 -3.95
C ILE A 82 0.88 -8.13 -4.07
N TYR A 83 -0.12 -7.79 -3.26
CA TYR A 83 -1.41 -8.46 -3.31
C TYR A 83 -2.10 -8.32 -4.68
N SER A 84 -2.04 -7.14 -5.27
CA SER A 84 -2.62 -6.89 -6.60
C SER A 84 -1.94 -7.69 -7.71
N LEU A 85 -0.62 -7.90 -7.59
CA LEU A 85 0.17 -8.63 -8.59
C LEU A 85 0.01 -10.15 -8.48
N SER A 86 0.13 -10.68 -7.25
CA SER A 86 0.32 -12.11 -7.02
C SER A 86 -0.85 -12.79 -6.31
N GLY A 87 -1.78 -12.03 -5.75
CA GLY A 87 -2.83 -12.54 -4.86
C GLY A 87 -2.31 -12.99 -3.50
N HIS A 88 -0.99 -12.90 -3.24
CA HIS A 88 -0.42 -13.21 -1.94
C HIS A 88 -0.53 -12.00 -1.02
N PHE A 89 -1.01 -12.24 0.20
CA PHE A 89 -0.99 -11.21 1.25
C PHE A 89 0.36 -11.28 1.98
N PRO A 90 1.24 -10.29 1.80
CA PRO A 90 2.48 -10.24 2.56
C PRO A 90 2.20 -9.83 4.00
N ASP A 91 2.93 -10.44 4.92
CA ASP A 91 2.83 -10.09 6.34
C ASP A 91 3.36 -8.66 6.58
N PRO A 92 2.51 -7.69 6.96
CA PRO A 92 2.94 -6.32 7.19
C PRO A 92 3.92 -6.20 8.36
N TYR A 93 3.86 -7.09 9.34
CA TYR A 93 4.80 -7.09 10.47
C TYR A 93 6.21 -7.51 10.03
N GLU A 94 6.31 -8.51 9.14
CA GLU A 94 7.59 -8.95 8.58
C GLU A 94 8.22 -7.85 7.70
N LEU A 95 7.41 -7.18 6.88
CA LEU A 95 7.86 -6.05 6.07
C LEU A 95 8.36 -4.89 6.94
N ALA A 96 7.60 -4.52 7.97
CA ALA A 96 7.95 -3.43 8.87
C ALA A 96 9.21 -3.75 9.69
N LYS A 97 9.31 -4.97 10.20
CA LYS A 97 10.51 -5.41 10.92
C LYS A 97 11.74 -5.29 10.01
N TYR A 98 11.66 -5.77 8.78
CA TYR A 98 12.75 -5.65 7.82
C TYR A 98 13.11 -4.19 7.52
N ALA A 99 12.11 -3.32 7.35
CA ALA A 99 12.32 -1.89 7.13
C ALA A 99 13.07 -1.24 8.31
N SER A 100 12.70 -1.57 9.54
CA SER A 100 13.36 -1.08 10.75
C SER A 100 14.78 -1.63 10.91
N ASP A 101 14.95 -2.94 10.80
CA ASP A 101 16.25 -3.63 10.93
C ASP A 101 17.28 -3.12 9.90
N LYS A 102 16.83 -2.75 8.71
CA LYS A 102 17.67 -2.25 7.61
C LYS A 102 17.73 -0.74 7.49
N ARG A 103 17.18 -0.02 8.48
CA ARG A 103 17.16 1.44 8.56
C ARG A 103 16.41 2.15 7.42
N TYR A 104 15.43 1.46 6.81
CA TYR A 104 14.47 2.10 5.90
C TYR A 104 13.32 2.78 6.64
N ARG A 105 13.16 2.54 7.93
CA ARG A 105 12.23 3.29 8.77
C ARG A 105 12.90 4.59 9.21
N ILE A 106 12.34 5.73 8.78
CA ILE A 106 12.76 7.07 9.18
C ILE A 106 11.82 7.54 10.27
N GLU A 107 12.37 7.82 11.47
CA GLU A 107 11.57 8.29 12.60
C GLU A 107 10.80 9.56 12.24
N ASP A 108 9.58 9.66 12.72
CA ASP A 108 8.65 10.77 12.51
C ASP A 108 8.30 11.08 11.04
N CYS A 109 8.85 10.31 10.08
CA CYS A 109 8.62 10.52 8.66
C CYS A 109 7.90 9.36 7.95
N GLY A 110 8.25 8.12 8.27
CA GLY A 110 7.68 6.96 7.58
C GLY A 110 8.74 6.01 7.02
N THR A 111 8.55 5.55 5.79
CA THR A 111 9.42 4.57 5.12
C THR A 111 10.25 5.25 4.04
N ASP A 112 11.57 5.03 4.04
CA ASP A 112 12.47 5.46 2.96
C ASP A 112 12.15 4.72 1.65
N SER A 113 12.26 5.41 0.54
CA SER A 113 11.94 4.85 -0.79
C SER A 113 12.86 3.71 -1.23
N GLY A 114 14.08 3.63 -0.71
CA GLY A 114 15.00 2.51 -0.93
C GLY A 114 14.45 1.18 -0.44
N PHE A 115 13.48 1.21 0.48
CA PHE A 115 12.75 0.03 0.94
C PHE A 115 12.09 -0.74 -0.19
N PHE A 116 11.51 -0.07 -1.19
CA PHE A 116 10.73 -0.76 -2.23
C PHE A 116 11.58 -1.72 -3.05
N LYS A 117 12.78 -1.33 -3.44
CA LYS A 117 13.74 -2.21 -4.12
C LYS A 117 14.20 -3.32 -3.16
N ALA A 118 14.60 -2.97 -1.96
CA ALA A 118 15.09 -3.93 -0.97
C ALA A 118 14.02 -4.96 -0.56
N ALA A 119 12.76 -4.55 -0.48
CA ALA A 119 11.64 -5.46 -0.21
C ALA A 119 11.48 -6.51 -1.33
N ALA A 120 11.63 -6.10 -2.59
CA ALA A 120 11.57 -7.05 -3.71
C ALA A 120 12.76 -8.02 -3.70
N GLU A 121 13.97 -7.55 -3.41
CA GLU A 121 15.15 -8.39 -3.26
C GLU A 121 15.00 -9.42 -2.12
N LYS A 122 14.38 -9.02 -1.03
CA LYS A 122 14.20 -9.87 0.16
C LYS A 122 13.02 -10.82 0.05
N PHE A 123 11.88 -10.33 -0.42
CA PHE A 123 10.60 -11.02 -0.33
C PHE A 123 10.02 -11.44 -1.69
N GLY A 124 10.66 -11.02 -2.79
CA GLY A 124 10.14 -11.25 -4.13
C GLY A 124 9.92 -12.70 -4.49
N TYR A 125 10.86 -13.59 -4.12
CA TYR A 125 10.68 -15.03 -4.30
C TYR A 125 9.51 -15.60 -3.46
N LYS A 126 9.38 -15.14 -2.21
CA LYS A 126 8.35 -15.62 -1.28
C LYS A 126 6.93 -15.23 -1.73
N TYR A 127 6.77 -14.04 -2.30
CA TYR A 127 5.46 -13.48 -2.63
C TYR A 127 5.20 -13.32 -4.14
N GLY A 128 6.12 -13.77 -4.98
CA GLY A 128 5.92 -13.83 -6.43
C GLY A 128 5.99 -12.47 -7.14
N PHE A 129 6.92 -11.60 -6.76
CA PHE A 129 7.09 -10.29 -7.39
C PHE A 129 8.56 -9.88 -7.51
N SER A 130 8.83 -8.93 -8.38
CA SER A 130 10.16 -8.34 -8.54
C SER A 130 10.08 -6.83 -8.74
N TYR A 131 11.18 -6.15 -8.42
CA TYR A 131 11.33 -4.72 -8.67
C TYR A 131 11.63 -4.47 -10.15
N ASP A 132 10.87 -3.60 -10.80
CA ASP A 132 11.01 -3.29 -12.22
C ASP A 132 11.42 -1.83 -12.50
N GLY A 133 12.13 -1.23 -11.57
CA GLY A 133 12.67 0.11 -11.70
C GLY A 133 11.81 1.20 -11.03
N CYS A 134 12.23 2.44 -11.27
CA CYS A 134 11.50 3.63 -10.85
C CYS A 134 11.55 4.69 -11.94
N GLY A 135 10.61 5.61 -11.93
CA GLY A 135 10.54 6.70 -12.90
C GLY A 135 9.64 7.83 -12.43
N GLU A 136 9.62 8.91 -13.22
CA GLU A 136 8.85 10.13 -12.93
C GLU A 136 7.81 10.41 -14.02
N SER A 137 7.79 9.59 -15.08
CA SER A 137 7.00 9.84 -16.27
C SER A 137 5.65 9.14 -16.24
N PHE A 138 4.56 9.89 -16.36
CA PHE A 138 3.22 9.32 -16.56
C PHE A 138 3.09 8.50 -17.85
N LYS A 139 3.91 8.79 -18.88
CA LYS A 139 3.98 7.98 -20.09
C LYS A 139 4.51 6.59 -19.76
N GLU A 140 5.59 6.51 -18.99
CA GLU A 140 6.15 5.25 -18.54
C GLU A 140 5.18 4.52 -17.61
N LEU A 141 4.58 5.21 -16.63
CA LEU A 141 3.57 4.65 -15.75
C LEU A 141 2.45 3.96 -16.54
N LYS A 142 1.89 4.64 -17.57
CA LYS A 142 0.86 4.04 -18.43
C LYS A 142 1.34 2.79 -19.15
N GLN A 143 2.60 2.75 -19.58
CA GLN A 143 3.18 1.57 -20.25
C GLN A 143 3.33 0.40 -19.27
N LYS A 144 3.86 0.66 -18.08
CA LYS A 144 4.03 -0.33 -17.01
C LYS A 144 2.70 -0.93 -16.57
N LEU A 145 1.71 -0.09 -16.29
CA LEU A 145 0.36 -0.55 -15.91
C LEU A 145 -0.32 -1.39 -17.02
N LYS A 146 -0.13 -1.01 -18.29
CA LYS A 146 -0.64 -1.80 -19.42
C LYS A 146 0.08 -3.14 -19.58
N ALA A 147 1.32 -3.24 -19.13
CA ALA A 147 2.09 -4.49 -19.09
C ALA A 147 1.68 -5.40 -17.92
N GLY A 148 0.87 -4.90 -16.99
CA GLY A 148 0.41 -5.66 -15.82
C GLY A 148 1.18 -5.37 -14.54
N ASP A 149 2.11 -4.41 -14.58
CA ASP A 149 2.85 -3.96 -13.40
C ASP A 149 1.95 -3.17 -12.46
N THR A 150 2.38 -3.02 -11.21
CA THR A 150 1.86 -2.04 -10.27
C THR A 150 2.91 -0.98 -9.97
N ALA A 151 2.48 0.18 -9.49
CA ALA A 151 3.38 1.25 -9.12
C ALA A 151 3.07 1.75 -7.70
N ILE A 152 4.07 1.79 -6.84
CA ILE A 152 3.98 2.58 -5.61
C ILE A 152 4.25 4.04 -6.02
N VAL A 153 3.34 4.93 -5.67
CA VAL A 153 3.42 6.35 -5.98
C VAL A 153 3.73 7.15 -4.73
N TYR A 154 4.72 8.05 -4.85
CA TYR A 154 4.95 9.05 -3.82
C TYR A 154 3.93 10.18 -3.98
N LEU A 155 3.12 10.38 -2.96
CA LEU A 155 2.24 11.52 -2.76
C LEU A 155 2.87 12.43 -1.70
N PRO A 156 2.53 13.72 -1.60
CA PRO A 156 3.14 14.59 -0.60
C PRO A 156 3.05 14.03 0.83
N GLY A 157 4.20 13.62 1.38
CA GLY A 157 4.31 13.01 2.72
C GLY A 157 3.59 11.66 2.86
N HIS A 158 3.39 10.92 1.74
CA HIS A 158 2.60 9.69 1.76
C HIS A 158 2.92 8.78 0.57
N TYR A 159 2.63 7.48 0.71
CA TYR A 159 2.68 6.51 -0.38
C TYR A 159 1.32 5.88 -0.62
N GLY A 160 0.96 5.74 -1.88
CA GLY A 160 -0.16 4.95 -2.35
C GLY A 160 0.29 3.92 -3.38
N THR A 161 -0.65 3.14 -3.93
CA THR A 161 -0.38 2.14 -4.96
C THR A 161 -1.31 2.34 -6.14
N ILE A 162 -0.76 2.42 -7.35
CA ILE A 162 -1.53 2.44 -8.58
C ILE A 162 -1.48 1.03 -9.17
N VAL A 163 -2.65 0.42 -9.38
CA VAL A 163 -2.77 -1.00 -9.78
C VAL A 163 -3.37 -1.19 -11.17
N ASP A 164 -3.96 -0.17 -11.76
CA ASP A 164 -4.56 -0.27 -13.09
C ASP A 164 -4.68 1.11 -13.77
N TYR A 165 -4.83 1.10 -15.09
CA TYR A 165 -5.04 2.27 -15.92
C TYR A 165 -6.18 2.07 -16.92
N ASN A 166 -7.20 2.91 -16.83
CA ASN A 166 -8.31 2.93 -17.78
C ASN A 166 -8.03 3.91 -18.92
N ALA A 167 -7.60 3.39 -20.06
CA ALA A 167 -7.24 4.21 -21.23
C ALA A 167 -8.42 5.01 -21.82
N LYS A 168 -9.65 4.52 -21.69
CA LYS A 168 -10.86 5.20 -22.23
C LYS A 168 -11.22 6.44 -21.41
N LYS A 169 -10.96 6.41 -20.12
CA LYS A 169 -11.27 7.48 -19.17
C LYS A 169 -10.05 8.31 -18.78
N ASP A 170 -8.85 7.90 -19.23
CA ASP A 170 -7.55 8.43 -18.80
C ASP A 170 -7.44 8.55 -17.27
N LYS A 171 -7.72 7.43 -16.58
CA LYS A 171 -7.73 7.37 -15.12
C LYS A 171 -6.92 6.20 -14.60
N TYR A 172 -6.36 6.38 -13.42
CA TYR A 172 -5.55 5.44 -12.67
C TYR A 172 -6.33 4.89 -11.49
N LEU A 173 -6.26 3.58 -11.23
CA LEU A 173 -6.85 3.00 -10.03
C LEU A 173 -5.86 3.10 -8.87
N LEU A 174 -6.13 4.03 -7.97
CA LEU A 174 -5.32 4.29 -6.78
C LEU A 174 -5.86 3.50 -5.59
N MET A 175 -5.00 2.67 -5.00
CA MET A 175 -5.18 2.02 -3.70
C MET A 175 -4.45 2.83 -2.64
N ASP A 176 -5.19 3.64 -1.88
CA ASP A 176 -4.62 4.48 -0.84
C ASP A 176 -4.71 3.79 0.52
N PRO A 177 -3.57 3.52 1.20
CA PRO A 177 -3.58 2.88 2.52
C PRO A 177 -4.08 3.80 3.64
N HIS A 178 -4.18 5.11 3.39
CA HIS A 178 -4.71 6.06 4.36
C HIS A 178 -5.53 7.16 3.69
N TYR A 179 -6.82 7.20 4.00
CA TYR A 179 -7.69 8.27 3.54
C TYR A 179 -7.37 9.59 4.23
N LEU A 180 -6.96 10.58 3.45
CA LEU A 180 -6.80 11.96 3.90
C LEU A 180 -7.72 12.87 3.09
N PRO A 181 -8.81 13.39 3.67
CA PRO A 181 -9.80 14.20 2.96
C PRO A 181 -9.21 15.40 2.20
N LYS A 182 -8.10 15.95 2.72
CA LYS A 182 -7.40 17.10 2.12
C LYS A 182 -6.71 16.80 0.79
N ARG A 183 -6.60 15.52 0.37
CA ARG A 183 -5.94 15.12 -0.86
C ARG A 183 -6.88 14.97 -2.05
N GLY A 184 -8.16 15.29 -1.89
CA GLY A 184 -9.14 15.12 -2.96
C GLY A 184 -9.47 13.66 -3.32
N THR A 185 -8.77 12.69 -2.74
CA THR A 185 -9.10 11.27 -2.89
C THR A 185 -10.21 10.91 -1.93
N SER A 186 -11.34 10.49 -2.46
CA SER A 186 -12.56 10.26 -1.69
C SER A 186 -12.67 8.83 -1.16
N SER A 187 -11.74 7.94 -1.54
CA SER A 187 -11.83 6.52 -1.18
C SER A 187 -10.50 5.80 -1.26
N PHE A 188 -10.48 4.60 -0.68
CA PHE A 188 -9.31 3.72 -0.62
C PHE A 188 -9.05 2.94 -1.91
N GLY A 189 -9.95 2.99 -2.88
CA GLY A 189 -9.81 2.35 -4.19
C GLY A 189 -10.59 3.16 -5.21
N ASP A 190 -10.02 4.25 -5.71
CA ASP A 190 -10.66 5.19 -6.63
C ASP A 190 -9.93 5.32 -7.96
N TRP A 191 -10.72 5.59 -8.99
CA TRP A 191 -10.23 6.01 -10.29
C TRP A 191 -9.94 7.51 -10.28
N VAL A 192 -8.66 7.87 -10.20
CA VAL A 192 -8.16 9.24 -10.13
C VAL A 192 -7.56 9.69 -11.47
N SER A 193 -7.57 10.98 -11.73
CA SER A 193 -6.90 11.56 -12.89
C SER A 193 -5.41 11.80 -12.61
N GLN A 194 -4.63 12.08 -13.64
CA GLN A 194 -3.25 12.55 -13.50
C GLN A 194 -3.20 13.82 -12.64
N LYS A 195 -4.13 14.75 -12.87
CA LYS A 195 -4.23 15.99 -12.10
C LYS A 195 -4.43 15.71 -10.60
N ASP A 196 -5.28 14.74 -10.25
CA ASP A 196 -5.50 14.37 -8.84
C ASP A 196 -4.21 13.82 -8.18
N LEU A 197 -3.37 13.10 -8.94
CA LEU A 197 -2.08 12.60 -8.46
C LEU A 197 -1.04 13.72 -8.32
N GLU A 198 -1.06 14.72 -9.22
CA GLU A 198 -0.15 15.86 -9.21
C GLU A 198 -0.54 16.91 -8.17
N GLU A 199 -1.81 16.96 -7.77
CA GLU A 199 -2.32 17.99 -6.85
C GLU A 199 -1.66 17.89 -5.49
N GLY A 200 -1.01 18.97 -5.07
CA GLY A 200 -0.26 19.03 -3.82
C GLY A 200 1.15 18.42 -3.89
N ALA A 201 1.59 17.91 -5.03
CA ALA A 201 2.98 17.48 -5.21
C ALA A 201 3.91 18.70 -5.12
N LEU A 202 4.86 18.66 -4.18
CA LEU A 202 5.88 19.71 -4.02
C LEU A 202 7.07 19.53 -4.96
N THR A 203 7.19 18.33 -5.54
CA THR A 203 8.30 17.90 -6.41
C THR A 203 7.75 17.04 -7.53
N THR A 204 8.62 16.61 -8.45
CA THR A 204 8.29 15.63 -9.49
C THR A 204 7.74 14.35 -8.88
N GLN A 205 6.68 13.84 -9.50
CA GLN A 205 6.05 12.59 -9.09
C GLN A 205 7.02 11.42 -9.24
N MET A 206 7.12 10.56 -8.23
CA MET A 206 7.94 9.34 -8.25
C MET A 206 7.07 8.10 -8.26
N PHE A 207 7.42 7.14 -9.13
CA PHE A 207 6.79 5.84 -9.24
C PHE A 207 7.83 4.74 -9.04
N PHE A 208 7.51 3.72 -8.25
CA PHE A 208 8.35 2.54 -8.02
C PHE A 208 7.57 1.32 -8.53
N TYR A 209 8.12 0.63 -9.53
CA TYR A 209 7.39 -0.41 -10.27
C TYR A 209 7.67 -1.79 -9.71
N TYR A 210 6.60 -2.57 -9.56
CA TYR A 210 6.65 -3.99 -9.29
C TYR A 210 5.95 -4.76 -10.40
N LYS A 211 6.52 -5.92 -10.76
CA LYS A 211 5.92 -6.88 -11.69
C LYS A 211 5.80 -8.26 -11.05
N ALA A 212 4.87 -9.06 -11.54
CA ALA A 212 4.76 -10.47 -11.17
C ALA A 212 5.95 -11.26 -11.71
N ASN A 213 6.38 -12.27 -10.96
CA ASN A 213 7.42 -13.23 -11.38
C ASN A 213 6.83 -14.31 -12.30
#